data_b7fa30c9782c600d59c3cf9a8770ee30
#
_entry.id   b7fa30c9782c600d59c3cf9a8770ee30
#
_cell.length_a   1.000
_cell.length_b   1.000
_cell.length_c   1.000
_cell.angle_alpha   90.00
_cell.angle_beta   90.00
_cell.angle_gamma   90.00
#
_symmetry.space_group_name_H-M   'P 1'
#
loop_
_entity.id
_entity.type
_entity.pdbx_description
1 polymer ?
#
loop_
_entity_poly.entity_id
_entity_poly.type
_entity_poly.pdbx_seq_one_letter_code
_entity_poly.pdbx_strand_id
1 'polypeptide(L)'
;MRHTILAALFAAAAPAAIAAPVPKEQLLVPPKDATHYVVVSTAGKHGDEYMWSLPDGRLAFRQSILLRGLIFEVDETIKLGADKMPSDIVVRGVTPSGDAGEEFHLRGHEATWVSSVDKGSAAYTSPAWYTSQSGTYLGGVSPYVGAPQIGQLLVAGSAGMALLPSGRASLTKITQVDVDGPQGKKTVELQLLRGTAQTPQPIWTSDGKFFGALVGLNVLPAGYEGNMGKMQAAQDAALAALAPATAAKFLTADAKRPVLFKDVQIYDADNEKFVAKQNVLVADGKIVSVGAAPSTLPAGTRTIPGAGKTLVPGLWDSHMHISDDFTTVSELALGVTSCRNPGGPMELEVSQRERRAEGTLLAPECFSSVIIDQKGPLVAQGSIAVGSLEETLAAVRKIHEAGLTGVKFYTSMNPAWIPPAAKLAHELGLHVHGHIPAGMRTLDAINAGYDEITHIYFATMQAMPAEIVAKANTTARLTGPGKYFKDVDLDAEPMRTVIKTMAEKKIALDPTLVVVEGTLLANAGTVQPSYTAYVGTLPAATERGFKSGPIPYPAGMTRADAEASFKKMGQYVNKLRAAGAEIPYVINVWGRGYRLLE
;
A
#
# COMPACT_ATOMS: atom_id res chain seq x y z
N MET A 1 10.86 64.59 -12.01
CA MET A 1 10.89 63.21 -12.54
C MET A 1 9.81 62.41 -11.80
N ARG A 2 8.72 62.14 -12.49
CA ARG A 2 7.56 61.42 -11.92
C ARG A 2 7.77 59.93 -12.20
N HIS A 3 7.85 59.09 -11.16
CA HIS A 3 7.89 57.66 -11.28
C HIS A 3 6.47 57.13 -11.29
N THR A 4 6.04 56.58 -12.40
CA THR A 4 4.77 55.89 -12.59
C THR A 4 4.98 54.45 -12.16
N ILE A 5 4.36 54.03 -11.05
CA ILE A 5 4.32 52.63 -10.59
C ILE A 5 3.18 51.93 -11.34
N LEU A 6 3.55 50.98 -12.18
CA LEU A 6 2.60 50.09 -12.85
C LEU A 6 2.21 48.99 -11.85
N ALA A 7 1.00 49.05 -11.30
CA ALA A 7 0.43 48.00 -10.51
C ALA A 7 -0.11 46.90 -11.45
N ALA A 8 0.56 45.75 -11.49
CA ALA A 8 0.04 44.55 -12.15
C ALA A 8 -1.07 43.95 -11.30
N LEU A 9 -2.29 44.04 -11.76
CA LEU A 9 -3.42 43.27 -11.16
C LEU A 9 -3.21 41.79 -11.49
N PHE A 10 -2.84 41.02 -10.48
CA PHE A 10 -3.02 39.58 -10.51
C PHE A 10 -4.52 39.28 -10.33
N ALA A 11 -5.19 38.95 -11.40
CA ALA A 11 -6.51 38.34 -11.33
C ALA A 11 -6.33 36.94 -10.71
N ALA A 12 -6.70 36.79 -9.45
CA ALA A 12 -6.83 35.48 -8.84
C ALA A 12 -7.95 34.73 -9.59
N ALA A 13 -7.57 33.77 -10.43
CA ALA A 13 -8.53 32.84 -11.00
C ALA A 13 -9.20 32.09 -9.83
N ALA A 14 -10.51 32.20 -9.71
CA ALA A 14 -11.28 31.39 -8.79
C ALA A 14 -10.96 29.91 -9.05
N PRO A 15 -10.84 29.06 -8.01
CA PRO A 15 -10.66 27.65 -8.22
C PRO A 15 -11.82 27.15 -9.10
N ALA A 16 -11.50 26.45 -10.17
CA ALA A 16 -12.50 25.77 -10.98
C ALA A 16 -13.33 24.89 -10.03
N ALA A 17 -14.64 25.10 -9.98
CA ALA A 17 -15.51 24.26 -9.20
C ALA A 17 -15.34 22.83 -9.73
N ILE A 18 -14.92 21.91 -8.87
CA ILE A 18 -14.86 20.48 -9.18
C ILE A 18 -16.30 20.11 -9.55
N ALA A 19 -16.50 19.68 -10.80
CA ALA A 19 -17.81 19.23 -11.25
C ALA A 19 -18.24 18.03 -10.39
N ALA A 20 -19.54 17.88 -10.15
CA ALA A 20 -20.03 16.71 -9.43
C ALA A 20 -19.61 15.43 -10.19
N PRO A 21 -19.26 14.34 -9.48
CA PRO A 21 -18.85 13.08 -10.11
C PRO A 21 -19.90 12.61 -11.12
N VAL A 22 -19.44 12.12 -12.28
CA VAL A 22 -20.34 11.61 -13.32
C VAL A 22 -20.99 10.31 -12.79
N PRO A 23 -22.34 10.22 -12.75
CA PRO A 23 -23.03 9.03 -12.30
C PRO A 23 -22.71 7.81 -13.17
N LYS A 24 -22.71 6.61 -12.57
CA LYS A 24 -22.42 5.34 -13.25
C LYS A 24 -23.22 5.15 -14.55
N GLU A 25 -24.48 5.56 -14.56
CA GLU A 25 -25.41 5.44 -15.67
C GLU A 25 -25.05 6.31 -16.88
N GLN A 26 -24.18 7.31 -16.67
CA GLN A 26 -23.68 8.20 -17.72
C GLN A 26 -22.29 7.82 -18.22
N LEU A 27 -21.69 6.78 -17.63
CA LEU A 27 -20.41 6.26 -18.08
C LEU A 27 -20.60 5.40 -19.34
N LEU A 28 -19.52 5.25 -20.11
CA LEU A 28 -19.52 4.46 -21.34
C LEU A 28 -19.96 3.02 -21.06
N VAL A 29 -20.80 2.48 -21.92
CA VAL A 29 -21.23 1.09 -21.91
C VAL A 29 -20.37 0.31 -22.90
N PRO A 30 -19.66 -0.73 -22.48
CA PRO A 30 -18.85 -1.55 -23.36
C PRO A 30 -19.73 -2.25 -24.41
N PRO A 31 -19.38 -2.23 -25.71
CA PRO A 31 -20.07 -3.01 -26.72
C PRO A 31 -19.77 -4.51 -26.53
N LYS A 32 -20.57 -5.36 -27.19
CA LYS A 32 -20.44 -6.84 -27.02
C LYS A 32 -19.09 -7.40 -27.49
N ASP A 33 -18.42 -6.73 -28.38
CA ASP A 33 -17.12 -7.09 -28.96
C ASP A 33 -15.94 -6.40 -28.24
N ALA A 34 -16.19 -5.65 -27.16
CA ALA A 34 -15.12 -5.10 -26.34
C ALA A 34 -14.25 -6.22 -25.76
N THR A 35 -12.94 -6.00 -25.75
CA THR A 35 -12.03 -6.90 -25.05
C THR A 35 -12.32 -6.84 -23.55
N HIS A 36 -12.70 -7.97 -22.98
CA HIS A 36 -13.12 -8.10 -21.60
C HIS A 36 -11.99 -8.67 -20.74
N TYR A 37 -11.71 -8.01 -19.64
CA TYR A 37 -10.81 -8.43 -18.57
C TYR A 37 -11.58 -8.59 -17.26
N VAL A 38 -11.18 -9.57 -16.47
CA VAL A 38 -11.70 -9.76 -15.11
C VAL A 38 -10.67 -9.30 -14.10
N VAL A 39 -11.15 -8.66 -13.04
CA VAL A 39 -10.33 -8.25 -11.90
C VAL A 39 -10.53 -9.26 -10.78
N VAL A 40 -9.48 -10.02 -10.48
CA VAL A 40 -9.54 -11.16 -9.56
C VAL A 40 -8.38 -11.14 -8.57
N SER A 41 -8.56 -11.80 -7.44
CA SER A 41 -7.49 -12.16 -6.50
C SER A 41 -7.61 -13.64 -6.14
N THR A 42 -6.73 -14.12 -5.26
CA THR A 42 -6.86 -15.47 -4.69
C THR A 42 -8.17 -15.67 -3.90
N ALA A 43 -8.78 -14.58 -3.46
CA ALA A 43 -10.04 -14.58 -2.70
C ALA A 43 -11.30 -14.57 -3.59
N GLY A 44 -11.17 -14.30 -4.90
CA GLY A 44 -12.27 -14.30 -5.86
C GLY A 44 -12.29 -13.12 -6.81
N LYS A 45 -13.43 -12.91 -7.46
CA LYS A 45 -13.65 -11.80 -8.41
C LYS A 45 -14.05 -10.52 -7.67
N HIS A 46 -13.46 -9.39 -8.10
CA HIS A 46 -13.73 -8.06 -7.55
C HIS A 46 -14.34 -7.10 -8.57
N GLY A 47 -14.25 -7.41 -9.87
CA GLY A 47 -14.80 -6.54 -10.90
C GLY A 47 -14.44 -6.94 -12.31
N ASP A 48 -14.67 -6.00 -13.21
CA ASP A 48 -14.45 -6.13 -14.64
C ASP A 48 -13.81 -4.87 -15.22
N GLU A 49 -12.96 -5.04 -16.22
CA GLU A 49 -12.47 -3.97 -17.08
C GLU A 49 -12.69 -4.31 -18.55
N TYR A 50 -12.87 -3.29 -19.36
CA TYR A 50 -13.12 -3.41 -20.78
C TYR A 50 -12.29 -2.42 -21.58
N MET A 51 -11.90 -2.82 -22.80
CA MET A 51 -11.19 -1.99 -23.76
C MET A 51 -11.77 -2.19 -25.15
N TRP A 52 -12.01 -1.09 -25.88
CA TRP A 52 -12.49 -1.11 -27.26
C TRP A 52 -12.10 0.18 -27.99
N SER A 53 -12.37 0.24 -29.30
CA SER A 53 -12.23 1.46 -30.10
C SER A 53 -13.61 2.09 -30.37
N LEU A 54 -13.71 3.41 -30.19
CA LEU A 54 -14.88 4.17 -30.57
C LEU A 54 -14.94 4.38 -32.10
N PRO A 55 -16.11 4.70 -32.69
CA PRO A 55 -16.24 4.95 -34.12
C PRO A 55 -15.36 6.09 -34.66
N ASP A 56 -14.99 7.03 -33.80
CA ASP A 56 -14.09 8.15 -34.12
C ASP A 56 -12.60 7.83 -33.96
N GLY A 57 -12.27 6.57 -33.67
CA GLY A 57 -10.90 6.07 -33.53
C GLY A 57 -10.27 6.26 -32.17
N ARG A 58 -10.97 6.87 -31.20
CA ARG A 58 -10.48 6.91 -29.81
C ARG A 58 -10.50 5.53 -29.19
N LEU A 59 -9.51 5.26 -28.33
CA LEU A 59 -9.54 4.11 -27.44
C LEU A 59 -10.49 4.44 -26.28
N ALA A 60 -11.26 3.46 -25.84
CA ALA A 60 -12.17 3.58 -24.72
C ALA A 60 -11.94 2.44 -23.73
N PHE A 61 -12.02 2.78 -22.45
CA PHE A 61 -11.83 1.88 -21.32
C PHE A 61 -12.98 2.07 -20.33
N ARG A 62 -13.35 0.99 -19.67
CA ARG A 62 -14.36 0.98 -18.60
C ARG A 62 -13.94 0.08 -17.49
N GLN A 63 -13.88 0.61 -16.27
CA GLN A 63 -13.53 -0.11 -15.06
C GLN A 63 -14.71 -0.08 -14.08
N SER A 64 -15.06 -1.25 -13.53
CA SER A 64 -16.09 -1.41 -12.50
C SER A 64 -15.59 -2.40 -11.45
N ILE A 65 -15.14 -1.89 -10.28
CA ILE A 65 -14.55 -2.69 -9.22
C ILE A 65 -15.23 -2.38 -7.89
N LEU A 66 -15.57 -3.43 -7.13
CA LEU A 66 -15.97 -3.35 -5.74
C LEU A 66 -14.94 -4.10 -4.89
N LEU A 67 -14.21 -3.35 -4.05
CA LEU A 67 -13.17 -3.91 -3.18
C LEU A 67 -13.43 -3.50 -1.73
N ARG A 68 -13.88 -4.43 -0.89
CA ARG A 68 -14.12 -4.17 0.55
C ARG A 68 -14.99 -2.93 0.83
N GLY A 69 -15.99 -2.69 -0.03
CA GLY A 69 -16.84 -1.50 0.02
C GLY A 69 -16.27 -0.24 -0.64
N LEU A 70 -15.03 -0.29 -1.14
CA LEU A 70 -14.46 0.76 -2.00
C LEU A 70 -14.94 0.55 -3.42
N ILE A 71 -15.43 1.61 -4.05
CA ILE A 71 -16.03 1.59 -5.38
C ILE A 71 -15.11 2.34 -6.35
N PHE A 72 -14.82 1.67 -7.49
CA PHE A 72 -14.20 2.26 -8.66
C PHE A 72 -15.15 2.10 -9.82
N GLU A 73 -15.74 3.16 -10.29
CA GLU A 73 -16.60 3.24 -11.46
C GLU A 73 -16.06 4.35 -12.36
N VAL A 74 -15.23 3.96 -13.34
CA VAL A 74 -14.47 4.91 -14.15
C VAL A 74 -14.59 4.55 -15.62
N ASP A 75 -14.77 5.52 -16.49
CA ASP A 75 -14.45 5.41 -17.91
C ASP A 75 -13.30 6.34 -18.30
N GLU A 76 -12.58 5.93 -19.33
CA GLU A 76 -11.47 6.70 -19.87
C GLU A 76 -11.48 6.63 -21.40
N THR A 77 -11.23 7.76 -22.05
CA THR A 77 -11.04 7.79 -23.51
C THR A 77 -9.70 8.42 -23.83
N ILE A 78 -8.98 7.82 -24.78
CA ILE A 78 -7.67 8.26 -25.26
C ILE A 78 -7.72 8.49 -26.76
N LYS A 79 -7.41 9.69 -27.19
CA LYS A 79 -7.16 10.00 -28.61
C LYS A 79 -5.65 10.01 -28.84
N LEU A 80 -5.23 9.27 -29.85
CA LEU A 80 -3.82 9.22 -30.25
C LEU A 80 -3.54 10.21 -31.37
N GLY A 81 -2.39 10.90 -31.30
CA GLY A 81 -1.85 11.70 -32.38
C GLY A 81 -1.22 10.85 -33.49
N ALA A 82 -0.65 11.51 -34.50
CA ALA A 82 0.06 10.86 -35.60
C ALA A 82 1.29 10.06 -35.13
N ASP A 83 1.92 10.51 -34.06
CA ASP A 83 3.06 9.87 -33.39
C ASP A 83 2.68 8.70 -32.47
N LYS A 84 1.38 8.35 -32.43
CA LYS A 84 0.81 7.33 -31.54
C LYS A 84 0.89 7.66 -30.04
N MET A 85 1.22 8.88 -29.70
CA MET A 85 1.16 9.39 -28.33
C MET A 85 -0.22 10.02 -28.06
N PRO A 86 -0.64 10.15 -26.77
CA PRO A 86 -1.94 10.75 -26.46
C PRO A 86 -1.95 12.23 -26.85
N SER A 87 -2.99 12.64 -27.60
CA SER A 87 -3.31 14.04 -27.86
C SER A 87 -4.41 14.57 -26.95
N ASP A 88 -5.30 13.66 -26.50
CA ASP A 88 -6.36 13.97 -25.56
C ASP A 88 -6.62 12.72 -24.69
N ILE A 89 -6.77 12.90 -23.38
CA ILE A 89 -7.27 11.89 -22.44
C ILE A 89 -8.38 12.52 -21.65
N VAL A 90 -9.47 11.81 -21.47
CA VAL A 90 -10.60 12.21 -20.63
C VAL A 90 -10.97 11.04 -19.74
N VAL A 91 -10.95 11.25 -18.42
CA VAL A 91 -11.37 10.31 -17.38
C VAL A 91 -12.62 10.84 -16.70
N ARG A 92 -13.60 9.97 -16.42
CA ARG A 92 -14.84 10.32 -15.73
C ARG A 92 -15.24 9.22 -14.76
N GLY A 93 -16.01 9.59 -13.74
CA GLY A 93 -16.58 8.64 -12.80
C GLY A 93 -16.14 8.86 -11.35
N VAL A 94 -16.00 7.78 -10.59
CA VAL A 94 -15.67 7.84 -9.17
C VAL A 94 -14.58 6.84 -8.80
N THR A 95 -13.72 7.26 -7.88
CA THR A 95 -12.74 6.43 -7.17
C THR A 95 -13.05 6.46 -5.67
N PRO A 96 -12.38 5.66 -4.84
CA PRO A 96 -12.51 5.76 -3.38
C PRO A 96 -12.20 7.14 -2.79
N SER A 97 -11.47 7.99 -3.51
CA SER A 97 -11.16 9.37 -3.11
C SER A 97 -12.16 10.40 -3.65
N GLY A 98 -13.26 9.96 -4.27
CA GLY A 98 -14.29 10.84 -4.83
C GLY A 98 -14.25 10.92 -6.35
N ASP A 99 -14.40 12.14 -6.90
CA ASP A 99 -14.44 12.38 -8.33
C ASP A 99 -13.15 11.94 -9.04
N ALA A 100 -13.33 11.17 -10.11
CA ALA A 100 -12.23 10.71 -10.98
C ALA A 100 -11.95 11.67 -12.15
N GLY A 101 -12.66 12.78 -12.26
CA GLY A 101 -12.56 13.70 -13.39
C GLY A 101 -11.13 14.16 -13.67
N GLU A 102 -10.63 13.86 -14.87
CA GLU A 102 -9.28 14.23 -15.31
C GLU A 102 -9.26 14.45 -16.82
N GLU A 103 -8.58 15.50 -17.25
CA GLU A 103 -8.41 15.83 -18.66
C GLU A 103 -6.94 16.11 -18.97
N PHE A 104 -6.46 15.60 -20.10
CA PHE A 104 -5.18 15.93 -20.68
C PHE A 104 -5.35 16.35 -22.13
N HIS A 105 -4.68 17.41 -22.53
CA HIS A 105 -4.70 17.94 -23.89
C HIS A 105 -3.28 18.27 -24.37
N LEU A 106 -2.94 17.82 -25.58
CA LEU A 106 -1.75 18.24 -26.29
C LEU A 106 -2.15 19.16 -27.46
N ARG A 107 -1.63 20.38 -27.46
CA ARG A 107 -1.86 21.38 -28.52
C ARG A 107 -0.50 21.90 -29.03
N GLY A 108 -0.12 21.49 -30.22
CA GLY A 108 1.21 21.76 -30.74
C GLY A 108 2.31 21.12 -29.88
N HIS A 109 3.13 21.93 -29.22
CA HIS A 109 4.21 21.48 -28.33
C HIS A 109 3.91 21.75 -26.85
N GLU A 110 2.67 22.04 -26.51
CA GLU A 110 2.25 22.26 -25.12
C GLU A 110 1.26 21.20 -24.69
N ALA A 111 1.60 20.50 -23.63
CA ALA A 111 0.74 19.57 -22.91
C ALA A 111 0.13 20.28 -21.70
N THR A 112 -1.17 20.15 -21.50
CA THR A 112 -1.89 20.69 -20.35
C THR A 112 -2.73 19.60 -19.70
N TRP A 113 -2.92 19.67 -18.38
CA TRP A 113 -3.80 18.73 -17.66
C TRP A 113 -4.51 19.41 -16.50
N VAL A 114 -5.65 18.83 -16.14
CA VAL A 114 -6.40 19.13 -14.94
C VAL A 114 -6.98 17.84 -14.37
N SER A 115 -6.85 17.67 -13.05
CA SER A 115 -7.39 16.54 -12.31
C SER A 115 -7.90 16.99 -10.95
N SER A 116 -8.46 16.07 -10.16
CA SER A 116 -8.84 16.33 -8.76
C SER A 116 -7.64 16.65 -7.85
N VAL A 117 -6.41 16.30 -8.25
CA VAL A 117 -5.22 16.43 -7.41
C VAL A 117 -4.26 17.53 -7.87
N ASP A 118 -4.29 17.91 -9.15
CA ASP A 118 -3.41 18.94 -9.70
C ASP A 118 -3.93 19.51 -11.03
N LYS A 119 -3.30 20.60 -11.43
CA LYS A 119 -3.37 21.16 -12.79
C LYS A 119 -1.97 21.63 -13.20
N GLY A 120 -1.66 21.54 -14.47
CA GLY A 120 -0.35 21.97 -14.93
C GLY A 120 -0.22 22.03 -16.44
N SER A 121 0.96 22.47 -16.87
CA SER A 121 1.39 22.40 -18.26
C SER A 121 2.88 22.04 -18.35
N ALA A 122 3.27 21.47 -19.46
CA ALA A 122 4.66 21.16 -19.78
C ALA A 122 4.92 21.27 -21.27
N ALA A 123 6.16 21.59 -21.63
CA ALA A 123 6.60 21.45 -23.00
C ALA A 123 6.61 19.98 -23.42
N TYR A 124 6.04 19.69 -24.57
CA TYR A 124 5.95 18.33 -25.11
C TYR A 124 7.06 18.08 -26.13
N THR A 125 7.74 16.95 -25.91
CA THR A 125 8.69 16.40 -26.89
C THR A 125 8.34 14.92 -27.09
N SER A 126 7.96 14.56 -28.32
CA SER A 126 7.63 13.17 -28.68
C SER A 126 8.88 12.28 -28.64
N PRO A 127 8.80 11.02 -28.15
CA PRO A 127 7.61 10.40 -27.55
C PRO A 127 7.50 10.68 -26.06
N ALA A 128 6.32 11.08 -25.61
CA ALA A 128 6.00 11.19 -24.19
C ALA A 128 4.58 10.73 -23.90
N TRP A 129 4.37 10.08 -22.77
CA TRP A 129 3.07 9.59 -22.31
C TRP A 129 2.62 10.31 -21.05
N TYR A 130 1.35 10.75 -21.02
CA TYR A 130 0.75 11.28 -19.82
C TYR A 130 0.23 10.17 -18.92
N THR A 131 0.62 10.17 -17.66
CA THR A 131 0.16 9.20 -16.65
C THR A 131 -1.03 9.78 -15.89
N SER A 132 -2.24 9.29 -16.22
CA SER A 132 -3.47 9.67 -15.52
C SER A 132 -3.40 9.30 -14.04
N GLN A 133 -3.97 10.16 -13.17
CA GLN A 133 -4.06 9.90 -11.72
C GLN A 133 -5.26 9.02 -11.37
N SER A 134 -6.37 9.24 -12.08
CA SER A 134 -7.66 8.60 -11.80
C SER A 134 -8.11 7.67 -12.93
N GLY A 135 -7.27 7.45 -13.94
CA GLY A 135 -7.57 6.62 -15.10
C GLY A 135 -7.82 5.15 -14.75
N THR A 136 -8.32 4.40 -15.72
CA THR A 136 -8.49 2.96 -15.59
C THR A 136 -7.14 2.26 -15.56
N TYR A 137 -7.06 1.06 -14.96
CA TYR A 137 -5.80 0.31 -14.97
C TYR A 137 -5.35 -0.02 -16.40
N LEU A 138 -6.29 -0.47 -17.26
CA LEU A 138 -5.98 -0.77 -18.67
C LEU A 138 -5.54 0.47 -19.45
N GLY A 139 -6.19 1.63 -19.24
CA GLY A 139 -5.79 2.90 -19.86
C GLY A 139 -4.39 3.34 -19.43
N GLY A 140 -4.02 3.06 -18.17
CA GLY A 140 -2.71 3.37 -17.62
C GLY A 140 -1.57 2.46 -18.11
N VAL A 141 -1.84 1.20 -18.45
CA VAL A 141 -0.78 0.22 -18.78
C VAL A 141 -0.79 -0.27 -20.24
N SER A 142 -1.97 -0.45 -20.85
CA SER A 142 -2.06 -1.03 -22.21
C SER A 142 -1.33 -0.20 -23.28
N PRO A 143 -1.29 1.14 -23.20
CA PRO A 143 -0.56 1.93 -24.18
C PRO A 143 0.96 1.73 -24.13
N TYR A 144 1.52 1.37 -22.99
CA TYR A 144 2.97 1.09 -22.88
C TYR A 144 3.40 -0.15 -23.68
N VAL A 145 2.46 -1.05 -23.99
CA VAL A 145 2.72 -2.32 -24.66
C VAL A 145 1.98 -2.48 -25.99
N GLY A 146 1.00 -1.63 -26.27
CA GLY A 146 0.08 -1.84 -27.41
C GLY A 146 0.53 -1.30 -28.75
N ALA A 147 1.56 -0.43 -28.79
CA ALA A 147 2.10 0.09 -30.04
C ALA A 147 3.49 -0.51 -30.31
N PRO A 148 3.72 -1.18 -31.45
CA PRO A 148 5.05 -1.74 -31.77
C PRO A 148 6.19 -0.74 -31.64
N GLN A 149 5.91 0.53 -31.89
CA GLN A 149 6.89 1.63 -31.75
C GLN A 149 7.17 1.98 -30.28
N ILE A 150 6.18 1.87 -29.39
CA ILE A 150 6.35 2.11 -27.95
C ILE A 150 7.10 0.95 -27.31
N GLY A 151 6.78 -0.30 -27.66
CA GLY A 151 7.53 -1.47 -27.22
C GLY A 151 9.03 -1.39 -27.55
N GLN A 152 9.40 -0.85 -28.71
CA GLN A 152 10.80 -0.62 -29.08
C GLN A 152 11.48 0.48 -28.24
N LEU A 153 10.74 1.53 -27.87
CA LEU A 153 11.24 2.62 -27.00
C LEU A 153 11.44 2.20 -25.55
N LEU A 154 10.75 1.14 -25.13
CA LEU A 154 10.78 0.64 -23.76
C LEU A 154 11.78 -0.53 -23.56
N VAL A 155 12.40 -1.04 -24.63
CA VAL A 155 13.36 -2.15 -24.56
C VAL A 155 14.60 -1.76 -23.73
N ALA A 156 15.12 -2.70 -22.95
CA ALA A 156 16.33 -2.55 -22.16
C ALA A 156 17.50 -2.02 -22.99
N GLY A 157 18.11 -0.92 -22.54
CA GLY A 157 19.20 -0.22 -23.24
C GLY A 157 18.76 1.00 -24.05
N SER A 158 17.44 1.21 -24.28
CA SER A 158 16.93 2.49 -24.77
C SER A 158 16.88 3.53 -23.65
N ALA A 159 16.85 4.82 -24.01
CA ALA A 159 16.69 5.91 -23.02
C ALA A 159 15.33 5.88 -22.30
N GLY A 160 14.46 4.90 -22.58
CA GLY A 160 13.07 4.81 -22.11
C GLY A 160 12.17 5.88 -22.73
N MET A 161 10.88 5.83 -22.42
CA MET A 161 9.88 6.81 -22.86
C MET A 161 9.70 7.91 -21.81
N ALA A 162 9.67 9.17 -22.22
CA ALA A 162 9.34 10.27 -21.31
C ALA A 162 7.91 10.14 -20.79
N LEU A 163 7.71 10.52 -19.53
CA LEU A 163 6.41 10.59 -18.89
C LEU A 163 6.04 12.04 -18.59
N LEU A 164 4.75 12.35 -18.65
CA LEU A 164 4.17 13.59 -18.16
C LEU A 164 3.31 13.29 -16.92
N PRO A 165 3.36 14.14 -15.90
CA PRO A 165 4.07 15.44 -15.79
C PRO A 165 5.59 15.32 -15.75
N SER A 166 6.18 14.21 -15.32
CA SER A 166 7.64 14.00 -15.24
C SER A 166 8.00 12.52 -15.15
N GLY A 167 9.27 12.23 -15.39
CA GLY A 167 9.82 10.89 -15.27
C GLY A 167 10.06 10.20 -16.60
N ARG A 168 10.40 8.93 -16.53
CA ARG A 168 10.65 8.07 -17.69
C ARG A 168 10.21 6.64 -17.38
N ALA A 169 9.57 5.98 -18.33
CA ALA A 169 9.21 4.56 -18.27
C ALA A 169 10.20 3.70 -19.06
N SER A 170 10.46 2.50 -18.55
CA SER A 170 11.21 1.48 -19.27
C SER A 170 10.59 0.11 -19.05
N LEU A 171 10.76 -0.78 -20.02
CA LEU A 171 10.29 -2.17 -19.97
C LEU A 171 11.47 -3.14 -20.08
N THR A 172 11.44 -4.21 -19.27
CA THR A 172 12.48 -5.24 -19.30
C THR A 172 11.81 -6.60 -19.27
N LYS A 173 12.02 -7.42 -20.32
CA LYS A 173 11.55 -8.81 -20.36
C LYS A 173 12.33 -9.63 -19.33
N ILE A 174 11.61 -10.44 -18.54
CA ILE A 174 12.17 -11.24 -17.44
C ILE A 174 12.04 -12.75 -17.73
N THR A 175 10.83 -13.20 -18.09
CA THR A 175 10.55 -14.62 -18.38
C THR A 175 9.34 -14.76 -19.29
N GLN A 176 8.94 -15.99 -19.58
CA GLN A 176 7.73 -16.28 -20.33
C GLN A 176 7.10 -17.59 -19.89
N VAL A 177 5.81 -17.76 -20.13
CA VAL A 177 5.06 -18.98 -19.81
C VAL A 177 3.94 -19.19 -20.83
N ASP A 178 3.60 -20.45 -21.07
CA ASP A 178 2.44 -20.78 -21.89
C ASP A 178 1.17 -20.81 -21.04
N VAL A 179 0.10 -20.26 -21.55
CA VAL A 179 -1.24 -20.23 -20.93
C VAL A 179 -2.28 -20.81 -21.88
N ASP A 180 -3.29 -21.47 -21.31
CA ASP A 180 -4.38 -22.05 -22.05
C ASP A 180 -5.65 -21.20 -21.89
N GLY A 181 -6.42 -21.01 -22.97
CA GLY A 181 -7.63 -20.20 -22.92
C GLY A 181 -8.57 -20.41 -24.10
N PRO A 182 -9.63 -19.61 -24.20
CA PRO A 182 -10.69 -19.81 -25.23
C PRO A 182 -10.19 -19.78 -26.67
N GLN A 183 -9.05 -19.11 -26.90
CA GLN A 183 -8.42 -19.00 -28.22
C GLN A 183 -7.26 -20.00 -28.41
N GLY A 184 -7.19 -21.06 -27.59
CA GLY A 184 -6.10 -22.01 -27.57
C GLY A 184 -4.91 -21.56 -26.70
N LYS A 185 -3.78 -22.23 -26.93
CA LYS A 185 -2.53 -21.99 -26.19
C LYS A 185 -1.84 -20.69 -26.65
N LYS A 186 -1.37 -19.87 -25.70
CA LYS A 186 -0.59 -18.67 -25.99
C LYS A 186 0.66 -18.64 -25.14
N THR A 187 1.76 -18.12 -25.67
CA THR A 187 2.93 -17.75 -24.89
C THR A 187 2.77 -16.30 -24.43
N VAL A 188 2.88 -16.10 -23.12
CA VAL A 188 2.86 -14.76 -22.51
C VAL A 188 4.20 -14.45 -21.88
N GLU A 189 4.63 -13.19 -21.98
CA GLU A 189 5.93 -12.73 -21.53
C GLU A 189 5.77 -11.82 -20.31
N LEU A 190 6.49 -12.13 -19.23
CA LEU A 190 6.60 -11.25 -18.07
C LEU A 190 7.59 -10.13 -18.37
N GLN A 191 7.15 -8.91 -18.15
CA GLN A 191 7.96 -7.71 -18.25
C GLN A 191 7.86 -6.89 -16.97
N LEU A 192 8.93 -6.17 -16.61
CA LEU A 192 8.93 -5.19 -15.54
C LEU A 192 8.83 -3.79 -16.12
N LEU A 193 7.73 -3.11 -15.84
CA LEU A 193 7.50 -1.69 -16.12
C LEU A 193 8.05 -0.86 -14.96
N ARG A 194 9.02 0.00 -15.25
CA ARG A 194 9.68 0.89 -14.28
C ARG A 194 9.33 2.34 -14.55
N GLY A 195 9.33 3.15 -13.50
CA GLY A 195 9.17 4.61 -13.58
C GLY A 195 7.73 5.10 -13.47
N THR A 196 6.74 4.22 -13.42
CA THR A 196 5.32 4.55 -13.25
C THR A 196 4.84 4.39 -11.79
N ALA A 197 5.54 3.60 -10.99
CA ALA A 197 5.23 3.37 -9.58
C ALA A 197 6.52 3.31 -8.75
N GLN A 198 6.38 3.30 -7.43
CA GLN A 198 7.50 3.24 -6.48
C GLN A 198 8.37 1.99 -6.68
N THR A 199 7.75 0.85 -6.94
CA THR A 199 8.44 -0.39 -7.29
C THR A 199 8.16 -0.78 -8.74
N PRO A 200 9.04 -1.58 -9.39
CA PRO A 200 8.79 -2.09 -10.72
C PRO A 200 7.48 -2.88 -10.78
N GLN A 201 6.64 -2.59 -11.77
CA GLN A 201 5.34 -3.24 -11.94
C GLN A 201 5.46 -4.45 -12.86
N PRO A 202 5.13 -5.67 -12.42
CA PRO A 202 5.08 -6.84 -13.28
C PRO A 202 3.85 -6.77 -14.18
N ILE A 203 4.07 -6.82 -15.50
CA ILE A 203 3.02 -6.90 -16.51
C ILE A 203 3.28 -8.06 -17.45
N TRP A 204 2.22 -8.72 -17.88
CA TRP A 204 2.27 -9.81 -18.84
C TRP A 204 1.82 -9.34 -20.22
N THR A 205 2.53 -9.76 -21.25
CA THR A 205 2.26 -9.37 -22.64
C THR A 205 2.15 -10.60 -23.53
N SER A 206 1.38 -10.51 -24.61
CA SER A 206 1.33 -11.49 -25.69
C SER A 206 1.37 -10.76 -27.03
N ASP A 207 2.25 -11.18 -27.92
CA ASP A 207 2.44 -10.55 -29.24
C ASP A 207 2.66 -9.03 -29.16
N GLY A 208 3.42 -8.59 -28.13
CA GLY A 208 3.71 -7.18 -27.88
C GLY A 208 2.53 -6.34 -27.39
N LYS A 209 1.41 -6.96 -27.00
CA LYS A 209 0.22 -6.30 -26.44
C LYS A 209 0.06 -6.68 -24.97
N PHE A 210 -0.60 -5.80 -24.20
CA PHE A 210 -0.96 -6.10 -22.83
C PHE A 210 -1.82 -7.36 -22.78
N PHE A 211 -1.43 -8.31 -21.94
CA PHE A 211 -2.18 -9.54 -21.68
C PHE A 211 -2.78 -9.52 -20.28
N GLY A 212 -2.03 -9.12 -19.25
CA GLY A 212 -2.54 -9.09 -17.89
C GLY A 212 -1.51 -8.55 -16.90
N ALA A 213 -1.91 -8.48 -15.64
CA ALA A 213 -1.02 -8.13 -14.52
C ALA A 213 -1.40 -8.91 -13.27
N LEU A 214 -0.39 -9.33 -12.51
CA LEU A 214 -0.56 -10.01 -11.22
C LEU A 214 0.11 -9.16 -10.15
N VAL A 215 -0.69 -8.30 -9.51
CA VAL A 215 -0.24 -7.29 -8.54
C VAL A 215 -1.14 -7.24 -7.29
N GLY A 216 -1.72 -8.38 -6.94
CA GLY A 216 -2.63 -8.52 -5.79
C GLY A 216 -4.10 -8.35 -6.16
N LEU A 217 -4.48 -7.30 -6.88
CA LEU A 217 -5.66 -7.27 -7.73
C LEU A 217 -5.21 -7.57 -9.15
N ASN A 218 -5.48 -8.80 -9.59
CA ASN A 218 -4.97 -9.30 -10.84
C ASN A 218 -5.95 -8.99 -11.97
N VAL A 219 -5.43 -8.53 -13.09
CA VAL A 219 -6.21 -8.21 -14.30
C VAL A 219 -5.84 -9.22 -15.36
N LEU A 220 -6.80 -10.03 -15.79
CA LEU A 220 -6.60 -11.10 -16.80
C LEU A 220 -7.70 -11.06 -17.85
N PRO A 221 -7.41 -11.42 -19.13
CA PRO A 221 -8.46 -11.56 -20.13
C PRO A 221 -9.47 -12.61 -19.66
N ALA A 222 -10.76 -12.35 -19.88
CA ALA A 222 -11.83 -13.27 -19.52
C ALA A 222 -11.61 -14.65 -20.18
N GLY A 223 -11.71 -15.70 -19.36
CA GLY A 223 -11.45 -17.08 -19.76
C GLY A 223 -9.99 -17.54 -19.61
N TYR A 224 -9.08 -16.68 -19.12
CA TYR A 224 -7.69 -17.05 -18.81
C TYR A 224 -7.40 -17.10 -17.30
N GLU A 225 -8.39 -16.88 -16.45
CA GLU A 225 -8.27 -16.81 -14.98
C GLU A 225 -7.69 -18.09 -14.37
N GLY A 226 -7.96 -19.25 -15.00
CA GLY A 226 -7.43 -20.54 -14.58
C GLY A 226 -5.90 -20.65 -14.63
N ASN A 227 -5.21 -19.74 -15.34
CA ASN A 227 -3.75 -19.70 -15.40
C ASN A 227 -3.11 -18.85 -14.30
N MET A 228 -3.90 -18.16 -13.48
CA MET A 228 -3.40 -17.22 -12.47
C MET A 228 -2.32 -17.85 -11.59
N GLY A 229 -2.57 -19.05 -11.04
CA GLY A 229 -1.59 -19.71 -10.17
C GLY A 229 -0.28 -20.06 -10.89
N LYS A 230 -0.36 -20.53 -12.13
CA LYS A 230 0.83 -20.85 -12.96
C LYS A 230 1.63 -19.59 -13.29
N MET A 231 0.94 -18.51 -13.69
CA MET A 231 1.56 -17.24 -14.01
C MET A 231 2.18 -16.60 -12.75
N GLN A 232 1.49 -16.66 -11.61
CA GLN A 232 2.00 -16.15 -10.32
C GLN A 232 3.27 -16.88 -9.91
N ALA A 233 3.29 -18.22 -9.95
CA ALA A 233 4.47 -19.01 -9.62
C ALA A 233 5.67 -18.67 -10.52
N ALA A 234 5.43 -18.50 -11.85
CA ALA A 234 6.49 -18.11 -12.78
C ALA A 234 6.99 -16.67 -12.52
N GLN A 235 6.09 -15.74 -12.16
CA GLN A 235 6.43 -14.38 -11.79
C GLN A 235 7.28 -14.35 -10.51
N ASP A 236 6.85 -15.03 -9.46
CA ASP A 236 7.53 -15.06 -8.17
C ASP A 236 8.93 -15.66 -8.29
N ALA A 237 9.06 -16.76 -9.02
CA ALA A 237 10.36 -17.38 -9.29
C ALA A 237 11.30 -16.46 -10.09
N ALA A 238 10.77 -15.76 -11.11
CA ALA A 238 11.55 -14.85 -11.93
C ALA A 238 11.99 -13.59 -11.15
N LEU A 239 11.12 -13.04 -10.30
CA LEU A 239 11.46 -11.91 -9.45
C LEU A 239 12.46 -12.30 -8.37
N ALA A 240 12.26 -13.45 -7.71
CA ALA A 240 13.19 -13.98 -6.73
C ALA A 240 14.60 -14.17 -7.30
N ALA A 241 14.72 -14.58 -8.56
CA ALA A 241 16.00 -14.74 -9.25
C ALA A 241 16.79 -13.43 -9.45
N LEU A 242 16.16 -12.26 -9.31
CA LEU A 242 16.81 -10.94 -9.38
C LEU A 242 17.48 -10.54 -8.05
N ALA A 243 16.97 -11.04 -6.92
CA ALA A 243 17.38 -10.61 -5.59
C ALA A 243 18.84 -10.92 -5.26
N PRO A 244 19.44 -12.11 -5.60
CA PRO A 244 20.82 -12.43 -5.26
C PRO A 244 21.84 -11.45 -5.82
N ALA A 245 21.62 -10.92 -7.04
CA ALA A 245 22.52 -9.93 -7.63
C ALA A 245 22.54 -8.60 -6.85
N THR A 246 21.43 -8.23 -6.23
CA THR A 246 21.35 -7.08 -5.34
C THR A 246 21.98 -7.41 -3.98
N ALA A 247 21.64 -8.54 -3.39
CA ALA A 247 22.19 -8.98 -2.10
C ALA A 247 23.73 -9.05 -2.13
N ALA A 248 24.32 -9.60 -3.19
CA ALA A 248 25.77 -9.75 -3.34
C ALA A 248 26.54 -8.42 -3.34
N LYS A 249 25.90 -7.28 -3.70
CA LYS A 249 26.54 -5.96 -3.65
C LYS A 249 26.76 -5.48 -2.21
N PHE A 250 25.96 -5.94 -1.25
CA PHE A 250 25.99 -5.50 0.14
C PHE A 250 26.49 -6.58 1.09
N LEU A 251 26.16 -7.84 0.86
CA LEU A 251 26.59 -8.98 1.71
C LEU A 251 27.99 -9.48 1.32
N THR A 252 28.93 -8.58 1.22
CA THR A 252 30.33 -8.87 0.89
C THR A 252 31.07 -9.46 2.09
N ALA A 253 32.24 -10.06 1.86
CA ALA A 253 33.14 -10.52 2.94
C ALA A 253 33.51 -9.37 3.89
N ASP A 254 33.68 -8.13 3.36
CA ASP A 254 33.98 -6.95 4.18
C ASP A 254 32.79 -6.56 5.09
N ALA A 255 31.57 -6.78 4.65
CA ALA A 255 30.36 -6.53 5.47
C ALA A 255 30.24 -7.49 6.67
N LYS A 256 30.86 -8.67 6.61
CA LYS A 256 30.87 -9.66 7.69
C LYS A 256 32.00 -9.45 8.72
N ARG A 257 32.90 -8.50 8.47
CA ARG A 257 33.99 -8.19 9.41
C ARG A 257 33.45 -7.58 10.69
N PRO A 258 34.13 -7.82 11.85
CA PRO A 258 33.79 -7.06 13.06
C PRO A 258 33.87 -5.56 12.83
N VAL A 259 32.99 -4.80 13.45
CA VAL A 259 32.91 -3.33 13.32
C VAL A 259 32.98 -2.69 14.68
N LEU A 260 33.88 -1.73 14.85
CA LEU A 260 33.92 -0.83 15.99
C LEU A 260 33.38 0.54 15.58
N PHE A 261 32.22 0.91 16.09
CA PHE A 261 31.74 2.30 16.05
C PHE A 261 32.43 3.07 17.18
N LYS A 262 33.31 4.00 16.80
CA LYS A 262 34.16 4.70 17.76
C LYS A 262 33.65 6.09 18.05
N ASP A 263 33.53 6.46 19.34
CA ASP A 263 33.15 7.79 19.81
C ASP A 263 31.76 8.23 19.31
N VAL A 264 30.78 7.33 19.38
CA VAL A 264 29.38 7.60 19.03
C VAL A 264 28.59 8.05 20.25
N GLN A 265 27.52 8.82 20.03
CA GLN A 265 26.42 8.87 20.97
C GLN A 265 25.53 7.64 20.75
N ILE A 266 25.05 7.00 21.80
CA ILE A 266 24.07 5.92 21.70
C ILE A 266 22.73 6.38 22.33
N TYR A 267 21.63 5.81 21.84
CA TYR A 267 20.35 5.88 22.52
C TYR A 267 20.20 4.64 23.41
N ASP A 268 20.14 4.87 24.71
CA ASP A 268 19.86 3.85 25.72
C ASP A 268 18.34 3.75 25.89
N ALA A 269 17.75 2.73 25.28
CA ALA A 269 16.30 2.55 25.23
C ALA A 269 15.69 2.22 26.62
N ASP A 270 16.46 1.52 27.49
CA ASP A 270 15.97 1.13 28.81
C ASP A 270 15.82 2.34 29.74
N ASN A 271 16.69 3.34 29.56
CA ASN A 271 16.70 4.57 30.36
C ASN A 271 16.20 5.80 29.59
N GLU A 272 15.72 5.61 28.35
CA GLU A 272 15.18 6.67 27.47
C GLU A 272 16.10 7.91 27.37
N LYS A 273 17.42 7.69 27.26
CA LYS A 273 18.41 8.78 27.25
C LYS A 273 19.52 8.58 26.23
N PHE A 274 20.13 9.68 25.82
CA PHE A 274 21.33 9.67 25.00
C PHE A 274 22.59 9.64 25.88
N VAL A 275 23.52 8.72 25.54
CA VAL A 275 24.82 8.58 26.23
C VAL A 275 25.93 8.86 25.21
N ALA A 276 26.70 9.90 25.44
CA ALA A 276 27.77 10.34 24.55
C ALA A 276 29.05 9.55 24.72
N LYS A 277 29.96 9.65 23.72
CA LYS A 277 31.33 9.14 23.73
C LYS A 277 31.43 7.64 24.03
N GLN A 278 30.53 6.86 23.43
CA GLN A 278 30.55 5.40 23.55
C GLN A 278 31.28 4.76 22.36
N ASN A 279 31.84 3.59 22.60
CA ASN A 279 32.34 2.70 21.56
C ASN A 279 31.45 1.48 21.54
N VAL A 280 31.02 1.05 20.35
CA VAL A 280 30.17 -0.12 20.17
C VAL A 280 30.89 -1.09 19.26
N LEU A 281 31.26 -2.26 19.79
CA LEU A 281 31.84 -3.35 19.00
C LEU A 281 30.75 -4.33 18.60
N VAL A 282 30.66 -4.60 17.31
CA VAL A 282 29.77 -5.61 16.73
C VAL A 282 30.63 -6.67 16.06
N ALA A 283 30.38 -7.93 16.37
CA ALA A 283 30.98 -9.07 15.70
C ALA A 283 29.96 -10.21 15.58
N ASP A 284 30.01 -10.97 14.49
CA ASP A 284 29.11 -12.09 14.21
C ASP A 284 27.61 -11.73 14.38
N GLY A 285 27.24 -10.52 13.93
CA GLY A 285 25.87 -10.02 14.01
C GLY A 285 25.38 -9.65 15.42
N LYS A 286 26.28 -9.61 16.43
CA LYS A 286 25.94 -9.31 17.82
C LYS A 286 26.73 -8.11 18.35
N ILE A 287 26.11 -7.32 19.21
CA ILE A 287 26.81 -6.30 20.01
C ILE A 287 27.66 -7.04 21.06
N VAL A 288 28.98 -6.92 20.96
CA VAL A 288 29.94 -7.57 21.86
C VAL A 288 30.22 -6.69 23.07
N SER A 289 30.34 -5.38 22.86
CA SER A 289 30.58 -4.43 23.97
C SER A 289 30.04 -3.04 23.64
N VAL A 290 29.67 -2.31 24.70
CA VAL A 290 29.28 -0.90 24.67
C VAL A 290 30.02 -0.19 25.80
N GLY A 291 30.58 0.99 25.55
CA GLY A 291 31.26 1.81 26.58
C GLY A 291 32.69 2.20 26.20
N ALA A 292 33.66 1.90 27.06
CA ALA A 292 35.07 2.15 26.77
C ALA A 292 35.55 1.31 25.57
N ALA A 293 36.50 1.85 24.82
CA ALA A 293 37.07 1.08 23.71
C ALA A 293 37.75 -0.20 24.25
N PRO A 294 37.49 -1.39 23.72
CA PRO A 294 38.15 -2.61 24.12
C PRO A 294 39.68 -2.50 23.90
N SER A 295 40.45 -3.02 24.85
CA SER A 295 41.90 -3.03 24.76
C SER A 295 42.43 -3.94 23.63
N THR A 296 41.64 -4.94 23.25
CA THR A 296 41.95 -5.87 22.16
C THR A 296 40.73 -5.99 21.25
N LEU A 297 40.92 -5.83 19.95
CA LEU A 297 39.89 -5.97 18.94
C LEU A 297 40.05 -7.31 18.19
N PRO A 298 38.94 -7.95 17.78
CA PRO A 298 38.99 -9.08 16.88
C PRO A 298 39.81 -8.77 15.61
N ALA A 299 40.50 -9.77 15.08
CA ALA A 299 41.30 -9.60 13.86
C ALA A 299 40.43 -9.10 12.71
N GLY A 300 40.93 -8.15 11.94
CA GLY A 300 40.20 -7.59 10.80
C GLY A 300 39.08 -6.61 11.17
N THR A 301 38.99 -6.17 12.41
CA THR A 301 37.96 -5.17 12.82
C THR A 301 38.05 -3.89 12.01
N ARG A 302 36.95 -3.47 11.41
CA ARG A 302 36.77 -2.18 10.74
C ARG A 302 36.34 -1.13 11.76
N THR A 303 37.05 -0.01 11.83
CA THR A 303 36.64 1.11 12.69
C THR A 303 35.88 2.16 11.89
N ILE A 304 34.69 2.53 12.39
CA ILE A 304 33.86 3.61 11.85
C ILE A 304 33.92 4.79 12.85
N PRO A 305 34.50 5.93 12.44
CA PRO A 305 34.51 7.11 13.30
C PRO A 305 33.07 7.65 13.42
N GLY A 306 32.63 7.86 14.66
CA GLY A 306 31.28 8.22 14.99
C GLY A 306 31.12 9.54 15.74
N ALA A 307 32.20 10.32 15.92
CA ALA A 307 32.13 11.61 16.56
C ALA A 307 31.05 12.50 15.92
N GLY A 308 30.14 13.02 16.75
CA GLY A 308 28.99 13.81 16.30
C GLY A 308 27.84 13.00 15.66
N LYS A 309 27.94 11.66 15.68
CA LYS A 309 26.88 10.78 15.18
C LYS A 309 26.21 10.03 16.33
N THR A 310 24.95 9.71 16.14
CA THR A 310 24.18 8.89 17.08
C THR A 310 23.94 7.50 16.49
N LEU A 311 24.26 6.46 17.25
CA LEU A 311 23.89 5.09 16.95
C LEU A 311 22.61 4.77 17.69
N VAL A 312 21.60 4.35 16.95
CA VAL A 312 20.29 3.94 17.47
C VAL A 312 20.04 2.48 17.11
N PRO A 313 19.17 1.76 17.83
CA PRO A 313 18.67 0.46 17.37
C PRO A 313 18.07 0.57 15.98
N GLY A 314 18.13 -0.51 15.19
CA GLY A 314 17.44 -0.58 13.92
C GLY A 314 15.93 -0.34 14.13
N LEU A 315 15.32 0.35 13.17
CA LEU A 315 13.91 0.72 13.28
C LEU A 315 12.99 -0.50 13.10
N TRP A 316 11.83 -0.46 13.76
CA TRP A 316 10.73 -1.41 13.61
C TRP A 316 9.60 -0.78 12.83
N ASP A 317 9.15 -1.42 11.73
CA ASP A 317 7.86 -1.15 11.15
C ASP A 317 6.84 -2.15 11.69
N SER A 318 5.93 -1.70 12.55
CA SER A 318 4.96 -2.56 13.21
C SER A 318 3.70 -2.85 12.38
N HIS A 319 3.53 -2.20 11.21
CA HIS A 319 2.42 -2.47 10.31
C HIS A 319 2.77 -2.12 8.87
N MET A 320 3.38 -3.04 8.16
CA MET A 320 3.66 -2.89 6.74
C MET A 320 3.09 -4.07 5.94
N HIS A 321 2.83 -3.85 4.66
CA HIS A 321 2.43 -4.91 3.74
C HIS A 321 3.49 -5.06 2.64
N ILE A 322 4.26 -6.13 2.72
CA ILE A 322 5.25 -6.46 1.70
C ILE A 322 4.53 -7.15 0.54
N SER A 323 4.69 -6.58 -0.64
CA SER A 323 4.10 -7.09 -1.88
C SER A 323 5.12 -7.67 -2.86
N ASP A 324 6.42 -7.37 -2.65
CA ASP A 324 7.51 -7.77 -3.53
C ASP A 324 8.89 -7.64 -2.84
N ASP A 325 9.93 -8.13 -3.49
CA ASP A 325 11.31 -8.07 -2.98
C ASP A 325 11.93 -6.66 -3.07
N PHE A 326 11.38 -5.75 -3.86
CA PHE A 326 11.89 -4.38 -3.97
C PHE A 326 11.49 -3.56 -2.75
N THR A 327 10.31 -3.83 -2.19
CA THR A 327 9.83 -3.22 -0.95
C THR A 327 10.78 -3.51 0.20
N THR A 328 11.29 -4.73 0.33
CA THR A 328 12.21 -5.11 1.42
C THR A 328 13.52 -4.31 1.41
N VAL A 329 14.06 -4.03 0.23
CA VAL A 329 15.28 -3.22 0.08
C VAL A 329 15.01 -1.76 0.44
N SER A 330 13.84 -1.24 0.09
CA SER A 330 13.42 0.13 0.42
C SER A 330 13.31 0.32 1.94
N GLU A 331 12.77 -0.65 2.66
CA GLU A 331 12.68 -0.65 4.12
C GLU A 331 14.07 -0.59 4.78
N LEU A 332 15.00 -1.43 4.34
CA LEU A 332 16.38 -1.39 4.84
C LEU A 332 17.07 -0.06 4.55
N ALA A 333 16.82 0.56 3.38
CA ALA A 333 17.36 1.86 3.04
C ALA A 333 16.85 2.99 3.95
N LEU A 334 15.64 2.82 4.52
CA LEU A 334 15.06 3.73 5.51
C LEU A 334 15.49 3.41 6.96
N GLY A 335 16.33 2.38 7.16
CA GLY A 335 16.81 1.97 8.48
C GLY A 335 15.89 0.99 9.22
N VAL A 336 14.84 0.48 8.56
CA VAL A 336 13.98 -0.57 9.11
C VAL A 336 14.70 -1.90 9.04
N THR A 337 15.04 -2.46 10.18
CA THR A 337 15.74 -3.75 10.29
C THR A 337 14.82 -4.88 10.73
N SER A 338 13.68 -4.53 11.29
CA SER A 338 12.64 -5.48 11.71
C SER A 338 11.27 -4.96 11.30
N CYS A 339 10.38 -5.86 10.94
CA CYS A 339 9.03 -5.48 10.56
C CYS A 339 7.99 -6.52 11.00
N ARG A 340 6.76 -6.05 11.16
CA ARG A 340 5.61 -6.92 11.22
C ARG A 340 4.78 -6.73 9.94
N ASN A 341 4.61 -7.82 9.18
CA ASN A 341 3.64 -7.87 8.11
C ASN A 341 2.35 -8.50 8.64
N PRO A 342 1.33 -7.69 8.97
CA PRO A 342 0.12 -8.21 9.59
C PRO A 342 -0.81 -8.92 8.60
N GLY A 343 -0.41 -9.12 7.36
CA GLY A 343 -1.25 -9.78 6.37
C GLY A 343 -0.68 -9.76 4.96
N GLY A 344 0.27 -10.64 4.68
CA GLY A 344 0.86 -10.85 3.37
C GLY A 344 0.40 -12.16 2.69
N PRO A 345 0.74 -12.35 1.42
CA PRO A 345 0.62 -13.64 0.74
C PRO A 345 1.55 -14.66 1.39
N MET A 346 1.00 -15.77 1.88
CA MET A 346 1.73 -16.75 2.68
C MET A 346 2.98 -17.29 1.98
N GLU A 347 2.87 -17.62 0.72
CA GLU A 347 3.96 -18.19 -0.09
C GLU A 347 5.12 -17.19 -0.27
N LEU A 348 4.81 -15.90 -0.43
CA LEU A 348 5.82 -14.84 -0.52
C LEU A 348 6.55 -14.66 0.82
N GLU A 349 5.81 -14.62 1.94
CA GLU A 349 6.38 -14.46 3.29
C GLU A 349 7.35 -15.59 3.64
N VAL A 350 6.96 -16.83 3.35
CA VAL A 350 7.82 -18.01 3.56
C VAL A 350 9.09 -17.90 2.70
N SER A 351 8.93 -17.62 1.40
CA SER A 351 10.05 -17.49 0.46
C SER A 351 11.01 -16.36 0.87
N GLN A 352 10.50 -15.20 1.29
CA GLN A 352 11.35 -14.08 1.72
C GLN A 352 12.12 -14.39 3.00
N ARG A 353 11.49 -15.04 3.98
CA ARG A 353 12.13 -15.49 5.22
C ARG A 353 13.28 -16.45 4.92
N GLU A 354 13.07 -17.45 4.07
CA GLU A 354 14.07 -18.45 3.70
C GLU A 354 15.24 -17.82 2.95
N ARG A 355 14.96 -17.04 1.90
CA ARG A 355 16.00 -16.37 1.11
C ARG A 355 16.79 -15.33 1.91
N ARG A 356 16.16 -14.66 2.88
CA ARG A 356 16.87 -13.79 3.83
C ARG A 356 17.83 -14.60 4.68
N ALA A 357 17.42 -15.75 5.23
CA ALA A 357 18.27 -16.63 6.03
C ALA A 357 19.46 -17.18 5.22
N GLU A 358 19.26 -17.49 3.96
CA GLU A 358 20.30 -17.92 3.02
C GLU A 358 21.24 -16.80 2.56
N GLY A 359 20.87 -15.52 2.79
CA GLY A 359 21.61 -14.36 2.32
C GLY A 359 21.45 -14.09 0.82
N THR A 360 20.39 -14.60 0.21
CA THR A 360 20.05 -14.38 -1.21
C THR A 360 19.05 -13.25 -1.40
N LEU A 361 18.48 -12.71 -0.32
CA LEU A 361 17.59 -11.55 -0.29
C LEU A 361 18.04 -10.55 0.78
N LEU A 362 18.06 -9.26 0.43
CA LEU A 362 18.15 -8.15 1.40
C LEU A 362 16.76 -7.83 1.90
N ALA A 363 16.47 -8.12 3.15
CA ALA A 363 15.18 -7.84 3.78
C ALA A 363 15.35 -7.60 5.28
N PRO A 364 14.48 -6.77 5.91
CA PRO A 364 14.36 -6.76 7.35
C PRO A 364 13.89 -8.12 7.88
N GLU A 365 14.05 -8.37 9.15
CA GLU A 365 13.42 -9.52 9.80
C GLU A 365 11.93 -9.24 10.00
N CYS A 366 11.07 -10.02 9.32
CA CYS A 366 9.64 -9.81 9.36
C CYS A 366 8.92 -10.92 10.14
N PHE A 367 8.00 -10.49 11.01
CA PHE A 367 7.07 -11.34 11.74
C PHE A 367 5.73 -11.26 11.03
N SER A 368 5.37 -12.33 10.34
CA SER A 368 4.29 -12.30 9.36
C SER A 368 3.06 -13.05 9.81
N SER A 369 1.90 -12.46 9.56
CA SER A 369 0.58 -13.06 9.73
C SER A 369 -0.12 -13.16 8.38
N VAL A 370 -1.11 -14.04 8.27
CA VAL A 370 -1.93 -14.18 7.06
C VAL A 370 -3.37 -13.78 7.34
N ILE A 371 -3.98 -13.10 6.38
CA ILE A 371 -5.38 -12.71 6.46
C ILE A 371 -6.26 -13.93 6.22
N ILE A 372 -7.23 -14.16 7.11
CA ILE A 372 -8.36 -15.07 6.91
C ILE A 372 -9.62 -14.22 6.81
N ASP A 373 -10.41 -14.39 5.73
CA ASP A 373 -11.67 -13.68 5.57
C ASP A 373 -12.74 -14.59 4.96
N GLN A 374 -14.01 -14.29 5.19
CA GLN A 374 -15.09 -15.09 4.64
C GLN A 374 -15.30 -14.81 3.15
N LYS A 375 -15.52 -15.88 2.36
CA LYS A 375 -15.93 -15.81 0.95
C LYS A 375 -17.15 -14.90 0.77
N GLY A 376 -17.11 -14.02 -0.22
CA GLY A 376 -18.22 -13.11 -0.53
C GLY A 376 -17.75 -11.85 -1.27
N PRO A 377 -18.67 -10.94 -1.62
CA PRO A 377 -18.37 -9.76 -2.44
C PRO A 377 -17.50 -8.72 -1.73
N LEU A 378 -17.36 -8.81 -0.41
CA LEU A 378 -16.55 -7.89 0.41
C LEU A 378 -15.28 -8.56 0.97
N VAL A 379 -14.92 -9.75 0.48
CA VAL A 379 -13.73 -10.48 0.90
C VAL A 379 -12.45 -9.67 0.64
N ALA A 380 -11.50 -9.76 1.56
CA ALA A 380 -10.22 -9.10 1.41
C ALA A 380 -9.36 -9.79 0.33
N GLN A 381 -8.80 -9.02 -0.60
CA GLN A 381 -7.83 -9.53 -1.56
C GLN A 381 -6.60 -10.09 -0.80
N GLY A 382 -5.98 -11.14 -1.34
CA GLY A 382 -4.80 -11.77 -0.72
C GLY A 382 -5.09 -12.54 0.56
N SER A 383 -6.37 -12.70 0.97
CA SER A 383 -6.74 -13.54 2.11
C SER A 383 -6.84 -15.02 1.73
N ILE A 384 -6.73 -15.90 2.74
CA ILE A 384 -7.29 -17.25 2.66
C ILE A 384 -8.80 -17.09 2.82
N ALA A 385 -9.53 -17.22 1.71
CA ALA A 385 -10.98 -17.07 1.70
C ALA A 385 -11.66 -18.39 2.16
N VAL A 386 -12.46 -18.33 3.23
CA VAL A 386 -13.08 -19.47 3.89
C VAL A 386 -14.60 -19.40 3.81
N GLY A 387 -15.26 -20.55 3.64
CA GLY A 387 -16.73 -20.66 3.56
C GLY A 387 -17.37 -21.36 4.76
N SER A 388 -16.57 -21.89 5.70
CA SER A 388 -17.05 -22.63 6.87
C SER A 388 -16.07 -22.50 8.03
N LEU A 389 -16.52 -22.91 9.23
CA LEU A 389 -15.65 -23.07 10.40
C LEU A 389 -14.53 -24.08 10.14
N GLU A 390 -14.83 -25.20 9.48
CA GLU A 390 -13.83 -26.22 9.16
C GLU A 390 -12.73 -25.66 8.27
N GLU A 391 -13.08 -24.94 7.20
CA GLU A 391 -12.09 -24.25 6.35
C GLU A 391 -11.27 -23.21 7.14
N THR A 392 -11.91 -22.51 8.10
CA THR A 392 -11.22 -21.53 8.96
C THR A 392 -10.16 -22.22 9.84
N LEU A 393 -10.52 -23.33 10.48
CA LEU A 393 -9.59 -24.11 11.31
C LEU A 393 -8.45 -24.72 10.46
N ALA A 394 -8.74 -25.18 9.25
CA ALA A 394 -7.73 -25.66 8.33
C ALA A 394 -6.76 -24.53 7.92
N ALA A 395 -7.25 -23.31 7.66
CA ALA A 395 -6.41 -22.15 7.37
C ALA A 395 -5.48 -21.81 8.54
N VAL A 396 -5.96 -21.84 9.79
CA VAL A 396 -5.13 -21.62 10.99
C VAL A 396 -3.99 -22.65 11.07
N ARG A 397 -4.29 -23.95 10.84
CA ARG A 397 -3.24 -25.00 10.82
C ARG A 397 -2.22 -24.76 9.72
N LYS A 398 -2.67 -24.43 8.51
CA LYS A 398 -1.79 -24.13 7.37
C LYS A 398 -0.82 -22.98 7.67
N ILE A 399 -1.28 -21.93 8.35
CA ILE A 399 -0.44 -20.79 8.77
C ILE A 399 0.62 -21.24 9.78
N HIS A 400 0.25 -22.06 10.76
CA HIS A 400 1.20 -22.64 11.72
C HIS A 400 2.24 -23.53 11.04
N GLU A 401 1.80 -24.44 10.16
CA GLU A 401 2.68 -25.35 9.39
C GLU A 401 3.68 -24.58 8.51
N ALA A 402 3.29 -23.43 8.01
CA ALA A 402 4.17 -22.51 7.25
C ALA A 402 5.20 -21.79 8.15
N GLY A 403 5.13 -21.97 9.49
CA GLY A 403 6.03 -21.33 10.45
C GLY A 403 5.85 -19.81 10.54
N LEU A 404 4.65 -19.31 10.30
CA LEU A 404 4.31 -17.90 10.45
C LEU A 404 3.86 -17.59 11.88
N THR A 405 3.81 -16.31 12.24
CA THR A 405 3.69 -15.89 13.64
C THR A 405 2.27 -15.61 14.11
N GLY A 406 1.31 -15.43 13.19
CA GLY A 406 -0.05 -15.11 13.60
C GLY A 406 -1.12 -15.23 12.52
N VAL A 407 -2.35 -15.08 12.94
CA VAL A 407 -3.54 -15.02 12.11
C VAL A 407 -4.18 -13.65 12.22
N LYS A 408 -4.53 -13.05 11.07
CA LYS A 408 -5.30 -11.81 10.99
C LYS A 408 -6.72 -12.08 10.52
N PHE A 409 -7.69 -12.05 11.43
CA PHE A 409 -9.08 -12.09 11.01
C PHE A 409 -9.51 -10.78 10.37
N TYR A 410 -10.42 -10.87 9.38
CA TYR A 410 -10.86 -9.70 8.64
C TYR A 410 -12.36 -9.43 8.79
N THR A 411 -12.83 -8.33 8.20
CA THR A 411 -14.15 -7.75 8.52
C THR A 411 -15.36 -8.56 8.07
N SER A 412 -15.20 -9.45 7.09
CA SER A 412 -16.32 -10.27 6.59
C SER A 412 -16.42 -11.64 7.28
N MET A 413 -15.51 -11.96 8.21
CA MET A 413 -15.56 -13.22 8.97
C MET A 413 -16.88 -13.37 9.71
N ASN A 414 -17.38 -14.62 9.75
CA ASN A 414 -18.50 -14.95 10.60
C ASN A 414 -18.09 -14.86 12.08
N PRO A 415 -18.73 -14.01 12.89
CA PRO A 415 -18.40 -13.86 14.31
C PRO A 415 -18.37 -15.18 15.09
N ALA A 416 -19.24 -16.14 14.75
CA ALA A 416 -19.32 -17.44 15.44
C ALA A 416 -18.10 -18.35 15.21
N TRP A 417 -17.30 -18.09 14.15
CA TRP A 417 -16.10 -18.87 13.86
C TRP A 417 -14.87 -18.37 14.61
N ILE A 418 -14.91 -17.12 15.10
CA ILE A 418 -13.76 -16.49 15.77
C ILE A 418 -13.33 -17.22 17.04
N PRO A 419 -14.21 -17.49 18.05
CA PRO A 419 -13.75 -18.10 19.29
C PRO A 419 -13.06 -19.47 19.10
N PRO A 420 -13.61 -20.43 18.32
CA PRO A 420 -12.93 -21.71 18.12
C PRO A 420 -11.65 -21.57 17.29
N ALA A 421 -11.56 -20.62 16.35
CA ALA A 421 -10.36 -20.38 15.55
C ALA A 421 -9.25 -19.72 16.37
N ALA A 422 -9.59 -18.74 17.22
CA ALA A 422 -8.65 -18.10 18.13
C ALA A 422 -8.11 -19.11 19.17
N LYS A 423 -8.98 -19.96 19.73
CA LYS A 423 -8.54 -21.02 20.63
C LYS A 423 -7.52 -21.95 19.96
N LEU A 424 -7.79 -22.41 18.74
CA LEU A 424 -6.86 -23.25 17.99
C LEU A 424 -5.55 -22.52 17.70
N ALA A 425 -5.61 -21.23 17.31
CA ALA A 425 -4.43 -20.42 17.05
C ALA A 425 -3.53 -20.35 18.30
N HIS A 426 -4.10 -20.10 19.48
CA HIS A 426 -3.36 -20.09 20.75
C HIS A 426 -2.76 -21.46 21.10
N GLU A 427 -3.49 -22.56 20.90
CA GLU A 427 -2.98 -23.93 21.09
C GLU A 427 -1.76 -24.21 20.21
N LEU A 428 -1.68 -23.55 19.03
CA LEU A 428 -0.58 -23.65 18.09
C LEU A 428 0.50 -22.57 18.27
N GLY A 429 0.37 -21.69 19.28
CA GLY A 429 1.32 -20.62 19.56
C GLY A 429 1.26 -19.43 18.58
N LEU A 430 0.14 -19.26 17.86
CA LEU A 430 -0.06 -18.16 16.93
C LEU A 430 -0.70 -16.96 17.63
N HIS A 431 -0.24 -15.76 17.29
CA HIS A 431 -0.85 -14.49 17.68
C HIS A 431 -2.16 -14.24 16.93
N VAL A 432 -3.20 -13.83 17.63
CA VAL A 432 -4.54 -13.59 17.08
C VAL A 432 -4.82 -12.10 17.05
N HIS A 433 -4.98 -11.55 15.86
CA HIS A 433 -5.21 -10.11 15.71
C HIS A 433 -6.07 -9.79 14.47
N GLY A 434 -6.33 -8.52 14.26
CA GLY A 434 -6.89 -8.06 13.01
C GLY A 434 -8.04 -7.08 13.15
N HIS A 435 -8.86 -7.09 12.12
CA HIS A 435 -10.10 -6.34 12.08
C HIS A 435 -11.17 -7.02 12.94
N ILE A 436 -12.07 -6.23 13.48
CA ILE A 436 -13.24 -6.79 14.15
C ILE A 436 -14.31 -7.11 13.09
N PRO A 437 -14.81 -8.36 13.04
CA PRO A 437 -15.87 -8.74 12.12
C PRO A 437 -17.12 -7.88 12.25
N ALA A 438 -17.81 -7.64 11.14
CA ALA A 438 -19.08 -6.92 11.13
C ALA A 438 -20.09 -7.58 12.09
N GLY A 439 -20.75 -6.77 12.90
CA GLY A 439 -21.64 -7.23 13.95
C GLY A 439 -21.00 -7.45 15.31
N MET A 440 -19.67 -7.51 15.42
CA MET A 440 -18.96 -7.58 16.70
C MET A 440 -18.50 -6.20 17.18
N ARG A 441 -18.47 -6.03 18.49
CA ARG A 441 -17.88 -4.86 19.16
C ARG A 441 -16.49 -5.19 19.70
N THR A 442 -15.76 -4.19 20.17
CA THR A 442 -14.39 -4.35 20.65
C THR A 442 -14.28 -5.39 21.77
N LEU A 443 -15.15 -5.33 22.76
CA LEU A 443 -15.16 -6.32 23.87
C LEU A 443 -15.53 -7.72 23.39
N ASP A 444 -16.38 -7.86 22.37
CA ASP A 444 -16.73 -9.18 21.81
C ASP A 444 -15.50 -9.83 21.18
N ALA A 445 -14.70 -9.07 20.41
CA ALA A 445 -13.47 -9.56 19.82
C ALA A 445 -12.44 -9.97 20.89
N ILE A 446 -12.23 -9.13 21.91
CA ILE A 446 -11.31 -9.43 23.02
C ILE A 446 -11.75 -10.72 23.74
N ASN A 447 -13.04 -10.87 24.02
CA ASN A 447 -13.57 -12.05 24.68
C ASN A 447 -13.59 -13.29 23.78
N ALA A 448 -13.56 -13.11 22.46
CA ALA A 448 -13.43 -14.19 21.49
C ALA A 448 -11.97 -14.68 21.31
N GLY A 449 -10.98 -14.01 21.96
CA GLY A 449 -9.58 -14.45 21.98
C GLY A 449 -8.64 -13.59 21.11
N TYR A 450 -8.96 -12.32 20.83
CA TYR A 450 -8.01 -11.41 20.21
C TYR A 450 -6.92 -11.01 21.21
N ASP A 451 -5.65 -11.11 20.80
CA ASP A 451 -4.49 -10.59 21.53
C ASP A 451 -4.23 -9.12 21.17
N GLU A 452 -4.72 -8.69 20.00
CA GLU A 452 -4.50 -7.35 19.49
C GLU A 452 -5.66 -6.88 18.62
N ILE A 453 -6.01 -5.60 18.75
CA ILE A 453 -6.91 -4.88 17.84
C ILE A 453 -6.08 -4.10 16.83
N THR A 454 -6.23 -4.42 15.56
CA THR A 454 -5.57 -3.69 14.47
C THR A 454 -6.46 -2.55 13.98
N HIS A 455 -5.88 -1.35 13.85
CA HIS A 455 -6.49 -0.06 13.50
C HIS A 455 -7.39 0.54 14.57
N ILE A 456 -7.14 1.82 14.86
CA ILE A 456 -7.86 2.57 15.89
C ILE A 456 -9.38 2.58 15.70
N TYR A 457 -9.85 2.63 14.46
CA TYR A 457 -11.29 2.66 14.20
C TYR A 457 -12.02 1.38 14.63
N PHE A 458 -11.35 0.22 14.71
CA PHE A 458 -11.94 -0.98 15.30
C PHE A 458 -11.96 -0.92 16.83
N ALA A 459 -10.96 -0.32 17.46
CA ALA A 459 -10.98 -0.09 18.89
C ALA A 459 -12.12 0.87 19.31
N THR A 460 -12.62 1.72 18.39
CA THR A 460 -13.77 2.60 18.64
C THR A 460 -15.13 1.93 18.48
N MET A 461 -15.20 0.72 17.89
CA MET A 461 -16.49 0.05 17.56
C MET A 461 -17.35 -0.22 18.78
N GLN A 462 -16.76 -0.24 20.01
CA GLN A 462 -17.55 -0.39 21.24
C GLN A 462 -18.59 0.73 21.41
N ALA A 463 -18.23 1.97 21.02
CA ALA A 463 -19.08 3.13 21.17
C ALA A 463 -19.89 3.50 19.92
N MET A 464 -19.75 2.73 18.84
CA MET A 464 -20.44 3.08 17.59
C MET A 464 -21.92 2.65 17.60
N PRO A 465 -22.79 3.38 16.87
CA PRO A 465 -24.15 2.96 16.59
C PRO A 465 -24.22 1.55 15.99
N ALA A 466 -25.30 0.81 16.29
CA ALA A 466 -25.43 -0.59 15.86
C ALA A 466 -25.37 -0.77 14.34
N GLU A 467 -25.92 0.17 13.57
CA GLU A 467 -25.87 0.17 12.11
C GLU A 467 -24.44 0.34 11.55
N ILE A 468 -23.55 1.04 12.26
CA ILE A 468 -22.14 1.15 11.89
C ILE A 468 -21.42 -0.16 12.17
N VAL A 469 -21.64 -0.74 13.34
CA VAL A 469 -21.06 -2.03 13.73
C VAL A 469 -21.50 -3.14 12.75
N ALA A 470 -22.76 -3.18 12.36
CA ALA A 470 -23.30 -4.16 11.41
C ALA A 470 -22.71 -4.02 9.99
N LYS A 471 -22.18 -2.83 9.63
CA LYS A 471 -21.59 -2.52 8.33
C LYS A 471 -20.08 -2.31 8.39
N ALA A 472 -19.40 -2.81 9.42
CA ALA A 472 -17.96 -2.63 9.60
C ALA A 472 -17.11 -3.30 8.51
N ASN A 473 -17.68 -4.13 7.65
CA ASN A 473 -17.05 -4.67 6.44
C ASN A 473 -17.15 -3.77 5.21
N THR A 474 -17.68 -2.54 5.36
CA THR A 474 -17.73 -1.49 4.34
C THR A 474 -16.93 -0.26 4.77
N THR A 475 -16.98 0.84 4.00
CA THR A 475 -16.39 2.13 4.39
C THR A 475 -16.98 2.71 5.68
N ALA A 476 -18.11 2.20 6.16
CA ALA A 476 -18.72 2.61 7.43
C ALA A 476 -17.77 2.44 8.63
N ARG A 477 -16.82 1.48 8.56
CA ARG A 477 -15.76 1.33 9.59
C ARG A 477 -14.87 2.55 9.75
N LEU A 478 -14.72 3.37 8.70
CA LEU A 478 -13.92 4.60 8.70
C LEU A 478 -14.79 5.83 8.96
N THR A 479 -15.88 5.96 8.19
CA THR A 479 -16.77 7.13 8.25
C THR A 479 -17.62 7.16 9.52
N GLY A 480 -18.00 6.02 10.08
CA GLY A 480 -18.73 5.94 11.34
C GLY A 480 -17.92 6.53 12.51
N PRO A 481 -16.74 6.00 12.83
CA PRO A 481 -15.86 6.62 13.82
C PRO A 481 -15.52 8.07 13.51
N GLY A 482 -15.27 8.42 12.25
CA GLY A 482 -15.04 9.80 11.81
C GLY A 482 -16.18 10.75 12.13
N LYS A 483 -17.43 10.28 12.06
CA LYS A 483 -18.63 11.07 12.35
C LYS A 483 -18.97 11.15 13.84
N TYR A 484 -18.88 10.05 14.56
CA TYR A 484 -19.48 9.92 15.90
C TYR A 484 -18.49 9.94 17.05
N PHE A 485 -17.20 9.60 16.84
CA PHE A 485 -16.27 9.41 17.96
C PHE A 485 -15.93 10.69 18.69
N LYS A 486 -16.09 11.86 18.07
CA LYS A 486 -15.91 13.18 18.72
C LYS A 486 -16.76 13.38 19.97
N ASP A 487 -17.95 12.76 19.99
CA ASP A 487 -18.94 12.90 21.05
C ASP A 487 -18.81 11.83 22.15
N VAL A 488 -17.86 10.88 22.00
CA VAL A 488 -17.67 9.78 22.93
C VAL A 488 -16.92 10.26 24.17
N ASP A 489 -17.49 10.01 25.35
CA ASP A 489 -16.80 10.20 26.61
C ASP A 489 -15.94 8.97 26.92
N LEU A 490 -14.62 9.16 26.98
CA LEU A 490 -13.65 8.10 27.24
C LEU A 490 -13.61 7.67 28.73
N ASP A 491 -14.19 8.45 29.62
CA ASP A 491 -14.27 8.17 31.07
C ASP A 491 -15.60 7.57 31.49
N ALA A 492 -16.56 7.49 30.59
CA ALA A 492 -17.87 6.87 30.80
C ALA A 492 -17.94 5.45 30.19
N GLU A 493 -18.97 4.70 30.57
CA GLU A 493 -19.29 3.43 29.92
C GLU A 493 -19.81 3.70 28.48
N PRO A 494 -19.47 2.81 27.51
CA PRO A 494 -18.71 1.55 27.69
C PRO A 494 -17.19 1.68 27.55
N MET A 495 -16.64 2.87 27.27
CA MET A 495 -15.21 3.05 26.98
C MET A 495 -14.32 2.78 28.19
N ARG A 496 -14.77 3.14 29.40
CA ARG A 496 -14.03 2.83 30.63
C ARG A 496 -13.78 1.32 30.78
N THR A 497 -14.79 0.49 30.51
CA THR A 497 -14.65 -0.98 30.57
C THR A 497 -13.69 -1.47 29.48
N VAL A 498 -13.73 -0.93 28.24
CA VAL A 498 -12.80 -1.32 27.17
C VAL A 498 -11.36 -1.00 27.59
N ILE A 499 -11.09 0.23 28.04
CA ILE A 499 -9.74 0.67 28.43
C ILE A 499 -9.20 -0.23 29.55
N LYS A 500 -10.01 -0.46 30.58
CA LYS A 500 -9.66 -1.36 31.68
C LYS A 500 -9.36 -2.78 31.20
N THR A 501 -10.23 -3.34 30.38
CA THR A 501 -10.07 -4.73 29.88
C THR A 501 -8.83 -4.90 29.02
N MET A 502 -8.55 -3.94 28.13
CA MET A 502 -7.33 -3.98 27.31
C MET A 502 -6.07 -3.92 28.17
N ALA A 503 -6.05 -3.08 29.18
CA ALA A 503 -4.91 -2.96 30.11
C ALA A 503 -4.71 -4.25 30.94
N GLU A 504 -5.77 -4.77 31.54
CA GLU A 504 -5.73 -5.97 32.42
C GLU A 504 -5.35 -7.24 31.66
N LYS A 505 -5.88 -7.40 30.46
CA LYS A 505 -5.61 -8.56 29.59
C LYS A 505 -4.38 -8.42 28.70
N LYS A 506 -3.68 -7.28 28.77
CA LYS A 506 -2.52 -6.95 27.91
C LYS A 506 -2.86 -7.04 26.42
N ILE A 507 -4.05 -6.58 26.04
CA ILE A 507 -4.46 -6.53 24.64
C ILE A 507 -3.73 -5.37 23.95
N ALA A 508 -3.01 -5.69 22.88
CA ALA A 508 -2.30 -4.69 22.10
C ALA A 508 -3.27 -3.89 21.21
N LEU A 509 -2.91 -2.64 20.95
CA LEU A 509 -3.54 -1.83 19.91
C LEU A 509 -2.48 -1.39 18.91
N ASP A 510 -2.64 -1.78 17.65
CA ASP A 510 -1.92 -1.21 16.53
C ASP A 510 -2.79 -0.12 15.86
N PRO A 511 -2.60 1.16 16.20
CA PRO A 511 -3.59 2.20 15.88
C PRO A 511 -3.56 2.66 14.44
N THR A 512 -2.46 2.56 13.71
CA THR A 512 -2.29 3.03 12.32
C THR A 512 -2.91 4.41 12.04
N LEU A 513 -2.68 5.39 12.93
CA LEU A 513 -3.31 6.71 12.85
C LEU A 513 -3.05 7.44 11.54
N VAL A 514 -1.89 7.23 10.92
CA VAL A 514 -1.54 7.83 9.62
C VAL A 514 -2.50 7.43 8.51
N VAL A 515 -3.01 6.18 8.54
CA VAL A 515 -4.02 5.69 7.58
C VAL A 515 -5.34 6.43 7.78
N VAL A 516 -5.74 6.63 9.04
CA VAL A 516 -6.97 7.36 9.39
C VAL A 516 -6.86 8.84 8.99
N GLU A 517 -5.70 9.47 9.27
CA GLU A 517 -5.42 10.84 8.85
C GLU A 517 -5.55 10.97 7.32
N GLY A 518 -4.85 10.12 6.56
CA GLY A 518 -4.90 10.13 5.10
C GLY A 518 -6.30 9.86 4.54
N THR A 519 -7.03 8.94 5.16
CA THR A 519 -8.36 8.54 4.67
C THR A 519 -9.45 9.57 4.98
N LEU A 520 -9.37 10.23 6.14
CA LEU A 520 -10.41 11.17 6.58
C LEU A 520 -10.01 12.63 6.43
N LEU A 521 -8.71 12.97 6.56
CA LEU A 521 -8.27 14.36 6.70
C LEU A 521 -7.39 14.85 5.53
N ALA A 522 -7.18 14.04 4.50
CA ALA A 522 -6.49 14.48 3.31
C ALA A 522 -7.18 15.70 2.68
N ASN A 523 -6.42 16.53 1.99
CA ASN A 523 -6.94 17.64 1.19
C ASN A 523 -6.53 17.40 -0.26
N ALA A 524 -7.53 17.26 -1.15
CA ALA A 524 -7.26 17.14 -2.56
C ALA A 524 -6.35 18.30 -3.07
N GLY A 525 -5.35 17.96 -3.84
CA GLY A 525 -4.36 18.92 -4.35
C GLY A 525 -3.23 19.29 -3.39
N THR A 526 -3.24 18.78 -2.14
CA THR A 526 -2.21 19.08 -1.15
C THR A 526 -1.51 17.79 -0.69
N VAL A 527 -0.19 17.77 -0.74
CA VAL A 527 0.59 16.65 -0.19
C VAL A 527 0.36 16.57 1.32
N GLN A 528 -0.01 15.40 1.80
CA GLN A 528 -0.17 15.16 3.23
C GLN A 528 1.15 15.40 3.97
N PRO A 529 1.12 15.95 5.20
CA PRO A 529 2.34 16.25 5.96
C PRO A 529 3.32 15.08 6.07
N SER A 530 2.81 13.84 6.19
CA SER A 530 3.61 12.60 6.29
C SER A 530 4.45 12.32 5.04
N TYR A 531 4.07 12.82 3.86
CA TYR A 531 4.77 12.55 2.60
C TYR A 531 5.64 13.72 2.11
N THR A 532 5.62 14.86 2.79
CA THR A 532 6.30 16.09 2.33
C THR A 532 7.80 15.90 2.13
N ALA A 533 8.44 15.06 2.94
CA ALA A 533 9.88 14.79 2.84
C ALA A 533 10.29 14.02 1.58
N TYR A 534 9.34 13.41 0.88
CA TYR A 534 9.59 12.55 -0.28
C TYR A 534 9.22 13.19 -1.61
N VAL A 535 8.67 14.41 -1.59
CA VAL A 535 8.34 15.16 -2.81
C VAL A 535 9.60 15.39 -3.64
N GLY A 536 9.53 15.06 -4.91
CA GLY A 536 10.65 15.14 -5.87
C GLY A 536 11.55 13.89 -5.89
N THR A 537 11.25 12.86 -5.09
CA THR A 537 12.06 11.62 -5.02
C THR A 537 11.36 10.39 -5.60
N LEU A 538 10.08 10.47 -5.87
CA LEU A 538 9.25 9.35 -6.34
C LEU A 538 8.69 9.63 -7.75
N PRO A 539 8.23 8.60 -8.47
CA PRO A 539 7.53 8.79 -9.73
C PRO A 539 6.33 9.73 -9.61
N ALA A 540 6.11 10.57 -10.62
CA ALA A 540 5.05 11.59 -10.59
C ALA A 540 3.66 11.00 -10.28
N ALA A 541 3.31 9.82 -10.79
CA ALA A 541 2.05 9.16 -10.50
C ALA A 541 1.90 8.84 -9.00
N THR A 542 2.97 8.38 -8.34
CA THR A 542 2.99 8.13 -6.89
C THR A 542 2.83 9.43 -6.09
N GLU A 543 3.58 10.48 -6.46
CA GLU A 543 3.50 11.77 -5.78
C GLU A 543 2.14 12.47 -5.95
N ARG A 544 1.52 12.30 -7.13
CA ARG A 544 0.15 12.77 -7.37
C ARG A 544 -0.85 12.04 -6.48
N GLY A 545 -0.65 10.74 -6.25
CA GLY A 545 -1.44 9.95 -5.30
C GLY A 545 -1.41 10.49 -3.85
N PHE A 546 -0.29 11.08 -3.42
CA PHE A 546 -0.19 11.73 -2.11
C PHE A 546 -1.03 13.01 -1.95
N LYS A 547 -1.60 13.50 -3.04
CA LYS A 547 -2.50 14.65 -3.07
C LYS A 547 -3.97 14.26 -3.22
N SER A 548 -4.29 12.97 -3.15
CA SER A 548 -5.67 12.49 -3.21
C SER A 548 -6.49 13.01 -2.03
N GLY A 549 -7.77 13.28 -2.27
CA GLY A 549 -8.71 13.72 -1.26
C GLY A 549 -9.09 12.60 -0.28
N PRO A 550 -9.86 12.93 0.76
CA PRO A 550 -10.39 11.94 1.68
C PRO A 550 -11.47 11.08 1.00
N ILE A 551 -11.83 9.98 1.65
CA ILE A 551 -13.04 9.24 1.24
C ILE A 551 -14.27 10.16 1.35
N PRO A 552 -15.28 10.00 0.47
CA PRO A 552 -16.49 10.80 0.54
C PRO A 552 -17.19 10.67 1.89
N TYR A 553 -17.52 11.79 2.50
CA TYR A 553 -18.24 11.80 3.77
C TYR A 553 -19.71 11.44 3.56
N PRO A 554 -20.29 10.60 4.41
CA PRO A 554 -21.71 10.32 4.36
C PRO A 554 -22.54 11.55 4.78
N ALA A 555 -23.81 11.55 4.41
CA ALA A 555 -24.72 12.63 4.78
C ALA A 555 -24.68 12.98 6.28
N GLY A 556 -24.59 14.27 6.58
CA GLY A 556 -24.52 14.79 7.95
C GLY A 556 -23.16 14.56 8.66
N MET A 557 -22.10 14.22 7.93
CA MET A 557 -20.73 14.29 8.41
C MET A 557 -20.01 15.47 7.76
N THR A 558 -19.27 16.22 8.55
CA THR A 558 -18.48 17.36 8.10
C THR A 558 -16.98 17.10 8.30
N ARG A 559 -16.14 17.93 7.66
CA ARG A 559 -14.69 17.92 7.90
C ARG A 559 -14.36 18.18 9.37
N ALA A 560 -15.06 19.12 10.01
CA ALA A 560 -14.86 19.44 11.42
C ALA A 560 -15.17 18.22 12.33
N ASP A 561 -16.18 17.41 11.97
CA ASP A 561 -16.47 16.17 12.70
C ASP A 561 -15.31 15.18 12.57
N ALA A 562 -14.74 15.00 11.38
CA ALA A 562 -13.61 14.14 11.12
C ALA A 562 -12.37 14.58 11.93
N GLU A 563 -12.06 15.87 11.94
CA GLU A 563 -10.93 16.44 12.68
C GLU A 563 -11.09 16.27 14.21
N ALA A 564 -12.27 16.56 14.73
CA ALA A 564 -12.58 16.37 16.15
C ALA A 564 -12.52 14.90 16.56
N SER A 565 -13.05 13.98 15.72
CA SER A 565 -12.99 12.55 15.96
C SER A 565 -11.56 12.02 15.90
N PHE A 566 -10.76 12.44 14.94
CA PHE A 566 -9.34 12.05 14.84
C PHE A 566 -8.55 12.50 16.07
N LYS A 567 -8.73 13.75 16.51
CA LYS A 567 -8.14 14.25 17.76
C LYS A 567 -8.56 13.39 18.96
N LYS A 568 -9.83 13.01 19.05
CA LYS A 568 -10.34 12.14 20.12
C LYS A 568 -9.74 10.72 20.03
N MET A 569 -9.50 10.18 18.83
CA MET A 569 -8.79 8.91 18.66
C MET A 569 -7.37 8.97 19.21
N GLY A 570 -6.63 10.08 18.99
CA GLY A 570 -5.32 10.30 19.62
C GLY A 570 -5.40 10.34 21.14
N GLN A 571 -6.41 11.01 21.71
CA GLN A 571 -6.65 11.01 23.16
C GLN A 571 -6.95 9.60 23.68
N TYR A 572 -7.69 8.79 22.92
CA TYR A 572 -7.99 7.42 23.28
C TYR A 572 -6.75 6.54 23.31
N VAL A 573 -5.86 6.66 22.30
CA VAL A 573 -4.55 5.98 22.31
C VAL A 573 -3.74 6.33 23.56
N ASN A 574 -3.64 7.62 23.89
CA ASN A 574 -2.92 8.07 25.08
C ASN A 574 -3.53 7.54 26.38
N LYS A 575 -4.87 7.45 26.46
CA LYS A 575 -5.56 6.87 27.62
C LYS A 575 -5.30 5.38 27.77
N LEU A 576 -5.33 4.61 26.67
CA LEU A 576 -4.99 3.19 26.67
C LEU A 576 -3.56 2.97 27.15
N ARG A 577 -2.60 3.77 26.65
CA ARG A 577 -1.20 3.72 27.08
C ARG A 577 -1.06 4.02 28.56
N ALA A 578 -1.69 5.08 29.05
CA ALA A 578 -1.66 5.47 30.46
C ALA A 578 -2.29 4.41 31.39
N ALA A 579 -3.26 3.65 30.90
CA ALA A 579 -3.86 2.53 31.61
C ALA A 579 -2.99 1.26 31.59
N GLY A 580 -1.93 1.19 30.76
CA GLY A 580 -1.01 0.06 30.65
C GLY A 580 -1.38 -0.97 29.57
N ALA A 581 -2.23 -0.60 28.59
CA ALA A 581 -2.42 -1.40 27.39
C ALA A 581 -1.15 -1.35 26.53
N GLU A 582 -0.91 -2.44 25.78
CA GLU A 582 0.25 -2.53 24.89
C GLU A 582 0.01 -1.72 23.61
N ILE A 583 0.83 -0.71 23.39
CA ILE A 583 0.77 0.13 22.19
C ILE A 583 2.20 0.27 21.67
N PRO A 584 2.47 0.04 20.37
CA PRO A 584 3.78 0.26 19.79
C PRO A 584 4.26 1.70 20.06
N TYR A 585 5.45 1.84 20.63
CA TYR A 585 6.05 3.15 20.92
C TYR A 585 6.43 3.92 19.66
N VAL A 586 6.61 3.21 18.57
CA VAL A 586 7.00 3.76 17.29
C VAL A 586 5.81 3.61 16.35
N ILE A 587 5.18 4.73 16.04
CA ILE A 587 4.18 4.76 14.98
C ILE A 587 4.93 4.91 13.67
N ASN A 588 4.69 3.99 12.74
CA ASN A 588 5.08 4.20 11.36
C ASN A 588 4.32 5.41 10.84
N VAL A 589 5.04 6.51 10.70
CA VAL A 589 4.56 7.68 9.97
C VAL A 589 5.08 7.50 8.56
N TRP A 590 4.30 6.86 7.71
CA TRP A 590 4.59 6.69 6.30
C TRP A 590 5.17 7.99 5.74
N GLY A 591 6.41 7.94 5.29
CA GLY A 591 7.08 9.07 4.70
C GLY A 591 7.79 10.05 5.64
N ARG A 592 7.71 9.92 6.96
CA ARG A 592 8.49 10.75 7.91
C ARG A 592 9.47 9.98 8.78
N GLY A 593 9.58 8.66 8.58
CA GLY A 593 10.24 7.82 9.56
C GLY A 593 9.40 7.66 10.83
N TYR A 594 10.02 7.19 11.88
CA TYR A 594 9.34 6.90 13.12
C TYR A 594 9.22 8.16 13.98
N ARG A 595 8.04 8.41 14.51
CA ARG A 595 7.83 9.39 15.55
C ARG A 595 7.61 8.66 16.87
N LEU A 596 8.45 8.93 17.87
CA LEU A 596 8.16 8.57 19.25
C LEU A 596 6.87 9.30 19.66
N LEU A 597 5.93 8.57 20.23
CA LEU A 597 4.81 9.18 20.93
C LEU A 597 5.35 9.73 22.25
N GLU A 598 5.39 11.06 22.37
CA GLU A 598 5.59 11.76 23.62
C GLU A 598 4.36 11.64 24.51
#